data_437053086d8a716a8a605734a2df2e6b
#
_entry.id   437053086d8a716a8a605734a2df2e6b
#
_cell.length_a   1.000
_cell.length_b   1.000
_cell.length_c   1.000
_cell.angle_alpha   90.00
_cell.angle_beta   90.00
_cell.angle_gamma   90.00
#
_symmetry.space_group_name_H-M   'P 1'
#
loop_
_entity.id
_entity.type
_entity.pdbx_description
1 polymer ?
#
loop_
_entity_poly.entity_id
_entity_poly.type
_entity_poly.pdbx_seq_one_letter_code
_entity_poly.pdbx_strand_id
1 'polypeptide(L)'
;MDASIKKTVRASDKDAQYDEKAKKLLGHKIILAYILVNTIEEFREMNPKEVVNYIEGEPYISVIPVDSGMTNGKKKAGDNPRKELEDTKTTEQVSRLNTENSEINEGMIRFDIIFYVRMKDGLTQIIINVEAQKEEPRKYKIVNRAIFYICRIVSSQKGRDFVNSEYDDMKRVYSIWICMNMKEHSLSHIHLEEQQIIGSHKWKGDLDLLNIIIIGIAKNLPEKEEKYELHRLLSALLSSDLEVEDKLDIMEKEYDIPLENDIRKDVKEMCNLSQGIREEAFEEGQEYGYREGQEKRRKTKN
;
A
#
# COMPACT_ATOMS: atom_id res chain seq x y z
N MET A 1 12.36 25.12 21.96
CA MET A 1 12.27 23.93 21.08
C MET A 1 13.23 24.18 19.93
N ASP A 2 14.20 23.32 19.73
CA ASP A 2 15.29 23.49 18.76
C ASP A 2 14.70 23.54 17.32
N ALA A 3 15.22 24.42 16.47
CA ALA A 3 14.80 24.58 15.08
C ALA A 3 14.90 23.25 14.30
N SER A 4 15.90 22.43 14.62
CA SER A 4 16.10 21.09 14.07
C SER A 4 14.95 20.14 14.42
N ILE A 5 14.46 20.14 15.65
CA ILE A 5 13.33 19.29 16.08
C ILE A 5 12.03 19.72 15.40
N LYS A 6 11.78 21.04 15.29
CA LYS A 6 10.60 21.54 14.55
C LYS A 6 10.61 21.16 13.08
N LYS A 7 11.78 21.15 12.46
CA LYS A 7 11.95 20.77 11.04
C LYS A 7 11.68 19.28 10.85
N THR A 8 12.21 18.42 11.71
CA THR A 8 11.97 16.97 11.66
C THR A 8 10.48 16.63 11.86
N VAL A 9 9.81 17.29 12.81
CA VAL A 9 8.37 17.09 13.05
C VAL A 9 7.53 17.51 11.82
N ARG A 10 7.81 18.69 11.22
CA ARG A 10 7.08 19.14 10.02
C ARG A 10 7.28 18.22 8.80
N ALA A 11 8.49 17.72 8.58
CA ALA A 11 8.75 16.77 7.49
C ALA A 11 7.99 15.45 7.71
N SER A 12 7.99 14.94 8.94
CA SER A 12 7.23 13.73 9.32
C SER A 12 5.71 13.92 9.14
N ASP A 13 5.17 15.10 9.48
CA ASP A 13 3.74 15.40 9.30
C ASP A 13 3.35 15.45 7.81
N LYS A 14 4.23 15.92 6.94
CA LYS A 14 3.96 15.98 5.49
C LYS A 14 4.07 14.62 4.81
N ASP A 15 5.06 13.83 5.18
CA ASP A 15 5.19 12.46 4.68
C ASP A 15 3.96 11.64 5.09
N ALA A 16 3.43 11.83 6.31
CA ALA A 16 2.21 11.20 6.77
C ALA A 16 0.97 11.65 5.99
N GLN A 17 0.86 12.95 5.67
CA GLN A 17 -0.24 13.47 4.86
C GLN A 17 -0.17 12.95 3.42
N TYR A 18 1.03 12.87 2.83
CA TYR A 18 1.20 12.30 1.50
C TYR A 18 0.78 10.83 1.46
N ASP A 19 1.20 10.05 2.45
CA ASP A 19 0.82 8.64 2.60
C ASP A 19 -0.71 8.47 2.71
N GLU A 20 -1.38 9.28 3.53
CA GLU A 20 -2.84 9.29 3.66
C GLU A 20 -3.54 9.57 2.32
N LYS A 21 -3.09 10.59 1.58
CA LYS A 21 -3.68 10.94 0.28
C LYS A 21 -3.42 9.86 -0.78
N ALA A 22 -2.22 9.28 -0.80
CA ALA A 22 -1.88 8.18 -1.69
C ALA A 22 -2.79 6.96 -1.43
N LYS A 23 -2.98 6.57 -0.17
CA LYS A 23 -3.89 5.48 0.22
C LYS A 23 -5.32 5.75 -0.21
N LYS A 24 -5.80 6.98 0.01
CA LYS A 24 -7.16 7.36 -0.40
C LYS A 24 -7.35 7.25 -1.91
N LEU A 25 -6.41 7.78 -2.68
CA LEU A 25 -6.45 7.70 -4.14
C LEU A 25 -6.37 6.26 -4.64
N LEU A 26 -5.46 5.46 -4.11
CA LEU A 26 -5.32 4.05 -4.47
C LEU A 26 -6.52 3.19 -4.01
N GLY A 27 -7.25 3.61 -2.98
CA GLY A 27 -8.43 2.91 -2.46
C GLY A 27 -9.66 2.96 -3.36
N HIS A 28 -9.69 3.77 -4.43
CA HIS A 28 -10.77 3.74 -5.40
C HIS A 28 -10.83 2.39 -6.11
N LYS A 29 -12.00 1.76 -6.14
CA LYS A 29 -12.20 0.41 -6.70
C LYS A 29 -11.67 0.25 -8.11
N ILE A 30 -11.81 1.28 -8.95
CA ILE A 30 -11.31 1.23 -10.33
C ILE A 30 -9.77 1.17 -10.36
N ILE A 31 -9.08 1.89 -9.47
CA ILE A 31 -7.62 1.83 -9.37
C ILE A 31 -7.18 0.46 -8.83
N LEU A 32 -7.87 -0.05 -7.81
CA LEU A 32 -7.63 -1.40 -7.30
C LEU A 32 -7.85 -2.46 -8.38
N ALA A 33 -8.88 -2.31 -9.22
CA ALA A 33 -9.14 -3.21 -10.33
C ALA A 33 -7.99 -3.24 -11.35
N TYR A 34 -7.38 -2.09 -11.68
CA TYR A 34 -6.18 -2.04 -12.51
C TYR A 34 -4.99 -2.77 -11.86
N ILE A 35 -4.82 -2.63 -10.54
CA ILE A 35 -3.79 -3.38 -9.81
C ILE A 35 -4.08 -4.88 -9.91
N LEU A 36 -5.31 -5.32 -9.68
CA LEU A 36 -5.69 -6.73 -9.71
C LEU A 36 -5.48 -7.37 -11.09
N VAL A 37 -5.91 -6.70 -12.17
CA VAL A 37 -5.74 -7.19 -13.55
C VAL A 37 -4.27 -7.42 -13.88
N ASN A 38 -3.38 -6.57 -13.39
CA ASN A 38 -1.95 -6.64 -13.69
C ASN A 38 -1.15 -7.53 -12.73
N THR A 39 -1.74 -7.95 -11.60
CA THR A 39 -0.99 -8.66 -10.57
C THR A 39 -1.53 -10.05 -10.24
N ILE A 40 -2.80 -10.32 -10.56
CA ILE A 40 -3.47 -11.58 -10.24
C ILE A 40 -3.90 -12.27 -11.54
N GLU A 41 -3.38 -13.48 -11.75
CA GLU A 41 -3.57 -14.27 -12.97
C GLU A 41 -5.04 -14.44 -13.36
N GLU A 42 -5.92 -14.65 -12.38
CA GLU A 42 -7.35 -14.87 -12.61
C GLU A 42 -8.04 -13.67 -13.26
N PHE A 43 -7.52 -12.46 -13.07
CA PHE A 43 -8.08 -11.22 -13.62
C PHE A 43 -7.34 -10.69 -14.85
N ARG A 44 -6.22 -11.31 -15.24
CA ARG A 44 -5.28 -10.77 -16.25
C ARG A 44 -5.92 -10.38 -17.57
N GLU A 45 -6.89 -11.13 -18.05
CA GLU A 45 -7.55 -10.86 -19.34
C GLU A 45 -8.89 -10.10 -19.20
N MET A 46 -9.24 -9.71 -17.98
CA MET A 46 -10.51 -9.04 -17.71
C MET A 46 -10.39 -7.53 -17.88
N ASN A 47 -11.50 -6.90 -18.27
CA ASN A 47 -11.56 -5.45 -18.26
C ASN A 47 -11.58 -4.94 -16.78
N PRO A 48 -10.74 -3.97 -16.40
CA PRO A 48 -10.75 -3.41 -15.05
C PRO A 48 -12.14 -2.93 -14.58
N LYS A 49 -12.98 -2.39 -15.49
CA LYS A 49 -14.35 -1.98 -15.15
C LYS A 49 -15.24 -3.14 -14.73
N GLU A 50 -14.99 -4.34 -15.25
CA GLU A 50 -15.71 -5.55 -14.84
C GLU A 50 -15.17 -6.05 -13.50
N VAL A 51 -13.84 -5.97 -13.28
CA VAL A 51 -13.19 -6.43 -12.05
C VAL A 51 -13.65 -5.62 -10.84
N VAL A 52 -14.06 -4.37 -11.00
CA VAL A 52 -14.69 -3.56 -9.93
C VAL A 52 -15.83 -4.31 -9.23
N ASN A 53 -16.62 -5.10 -9.97
CA ASN A 53 -17.75 -5.86 -9.43
C ASN A 53 -17.34 -7.08 -8.58
N TYR A 54 -16.08 -7.50 -8.65
CA TYR A 54 -15.52 -8.57 -7.84
C TYR A 54 -14.97 -8.07 -6.51
N ILE A 55 -14.80 -6.75 -6.34
CA ILE A 55 -14.36 -6.14 -5.08
C ILE A 55 -15.57 -6.00 -4.16
N GLU A 56 -15.56 -6.78 -3.08
CA GLU A 56 -16.65 -6.83 -2.10
C GLU A 56 -16.63 -5.62 -1.16
N GLY A 57 -17.81 -5.02 -0.94
CA GLY A 57 -17.97 -3.87 -0.04
C GLY A 57 -17.13 -2.65 -0.44
N GLU A 58 -16.82 -1.79 0.51
CA GLU A 58 -15.88 -0.68 0.33
C GLU A 58 -14.52 -1.05 0.89
N PRO A 59 -13.41 -0.72 0.18
CA PRO A 59 -12.06 -0.95 0.68
C PRO A 59 -11.83 -0.22 2.00
N TYR A 60 -11.22 -0.91 2.94
CA TYR A 60 -10.85 -0.33 4.23
C TYR A 60 -9.51 0.38 4.10
N ILE A 61 -9.49 1.68 4.36
CA ILE A 61 -8.31 2.52 4.28
C ILE A 61 -7.90 2.91 5.68
N SER A 62 -6.65 2.64 6.08
CA SER A 62 -6.11 3.08 7.35
C SER A 62 -5.87 4.58 7.33
N VAL A 63 -6.50 5.30 8.26
CA VAL A 63 -6.25 6.74 8.49
C VAL A 63 -5.03 6.98 9.38
N ILE A 64 -4.40 5.92 9.91
CA ILE A 64 -3.27 6.04 10.81
C ILE A 64 -2.00 5.68 10.02
N PRO A 65 -1.00 6.58 9.94
CA PRO A 65 0.27 6.27 9.29
C PRO A 65 0.91 5.01 9.88
N VAL A 66 1.47 4.15 9.03
CA VAL A 66 2.26 3.01 9.50
C VAL A 66 3.62 3.52 9.89
N ASP A 67 3.84 3.77 11.18
CA ASP A 67 5.17 4.11 11.69
C ASP A 67 6.11 2.91 11.53
N SER A 68 7.14 3.09 10.71
CA SER A 68 8.19 2.10 10.54
C SER A 68 8.90 1.84 11.89
N GLY A 69 8.60 0.70 12.50
CA GLY A 69 9.21 0.23 13.75
C GLY A 69 8.29 0.14 14.98
N MET A 70 7.01 0.47 14.86
CA MET A 70 6.04 0.40 15.98
C MET A 70 5.33 -0.97 16.08
N THR A 71 6.02 -2.06 15.86
CA THR A 71 5.47 -3.42 16.08
C THR A 71 5.43 -3.82 17.56
N ASN A 72 6.03 -3.04 18.48
CA ASN A 72 6.12 -3.32 19.91
C ASN A 72 5.48 -2.24 20.80
N GLY A 73 4.33 -1.71 20.41
CA GLY A 73 3.58 -0.78 21.27
C GLY A 73 3.11 -1.46 22.56
N LYS A 74 3.61 -1.03 23.70
CA LYS A 74 3.10 -1.46 25.01
C LYS A 74 1.60 -1.16 25.09
N LYS A 75 0.77 -2.18 25.33
CA LYS A 75 -0.67 -2.02 25.60
C LYS A 75 -0.86 -1.02 26.73
N LYS A 76 -1.61 0.07 26.51
CA LYS A 76 -2.28 0.79 27.59
C LYS A 76 -3.40 -0.13 28.11
N ALA A 77 -3.33 -0.49 29.37
CA ALA A 77 -4.38 -1.25 30.03
C ALA A 77 -5.67 -0.41 30.02
N GLY A 78 -6.68 -0.83 29.29
CA GLY A 78 -8.00 -0.16 29.29
C GLY A 78 -8.95 -0.53 28.16
N ASP A 79 -8.47 -0.88 26.99
CA ASP A 79 -9.37 -1.21 25.88
C ASP A 79 -9.68 -2.71 25.81
N ASN A 80 -10.90 -3.04 26.16
CA ASN A 80 -11.45 -4.38 26.11
C ASN A 80 -12.36 -4.51 24.87
N PRO A 81 -11.90 -5.17 23.78
CA PRO A 81 -12.64 -5.23 22.51
C PRO A 81 -13.87 -6.17 22.54
N ARG A 82 -14.21 -6.74 23.70
CA ARG A 82 -15.27 -7.76 23.82
C ARG A 82 -16.69 -7.22 24.01
N LYS A 83 -16.91 -5.90 24.04
CA LYS A 83 -18.23 -5.34 24.37
C LYS A 83 -19.10 -4.89 23.18
N GLU A 84 -18.64 -5.02 21.95
CA GLU A 84 -19.41 -4.60 20.76
C GLU A 84 -19.86 -5.73 19.82
N LEU A 85 -19.81 -7.00 20.27
CA LEU A 85 -20.11 -8.18 19.45
C LEU A 85 -21.50 -8.81 19.68
N GLU A 86 -22.38 -8.16 20.43
CA GLU A 86 -23.73 -8.68 20.66
C GLU A 86 -24.82 -7.71 20.16
N ASP A 87 -24.95 -7.49 18.89
CA ASP A 87 -26.23 -7.19 18.24
C ASP A 87 -26.00 -6.87 16.76
N THR A 88 -26.18 -7.86 15.89
CA THR A 88 -26.91 -7.79 14.63
C THR A 88 -26.62 -9.02 13.79
N LYS A 89 -27.53 -9.97 13.84
CA LYS A 89 -27.66 -11.01 12.80
C LYS A 89 -28.30 -10.37 11.58
N THR A 90 -27.50 -9.96 10.62
CA THR A 90 -27.92 -9.75 9.23
C THR A 90 -26.72 -9.94 8.32
N THR A 91 -26.97 -10.51 7.18
CA THR A 91 -26.13 -11.07 6.11
C THR A 91 -25.10 -10.12 5.45
N GLU A 92 -24.43 -9.27 6.21
CA GLU A 92 -23.35 -8.39 5.77
C GLU A 92 -22.08 -8.63 6.58
N GLN A 93 -21.46 -9.82 6.34
CA GLN A 93 -20.22 -10.19 7.03
C GLN A 93 -18.97 -9.44 6.54
N VAL A 94 -19.08 -8.58 5.55
CA VAL A 94 -17.93 -7.86 4.96
C VAL A 94 -17.62 -6.52 5.66
N SER A 95 -18.49 -6.02 6.53
CA SER A 95 -18.44 -4.63 7.00
C SER A 95 -17.50 -4.33 8.18
N ARG A 96 -16.64 -5.27 8.62
CA ARG A 96 -15.71 -5.01 9.75
C ARG A 96 -14.33 -5.59 9.54
N LEU A 97 -13.67 -5.18 8.45
CA LEU A 97 -12.24 -5.38 8.32
C LEU A 97 -11.53 -4.35 9.18
N ASN A 98 -10.85 -4.82 10.21
CA ASN A 98 -9.95 -3.97 10.97
C ASN A 98 -8.59 -3.94 10.27
N THR A 99 -8.09 -2.75 9.92
CA THR A 99 -6.72 -2.58 9.40
C THR A 99 -5.66 -2.87 10.46
N GLU A 100 -6.07 -3.05 11.71
CA GLU A 100 -5.20 -3.38 12.84
C GLU A 100 -5.28 -4.88 13.15
N ASN A 101 -4.15 -5.56 13.06
CA ASN A 101 -4.01 -6.94 13.49
C ASN A 101 -3.20 -7.00 14.78
N SER A 102 -3.85 -7.31 15.90
CA SER A 102 -3.20 -7.46 17.20
C SER A 102 -3.31 -8.91 17.69
N GLU A 103 -2.16 -9.53 17.95
CA GLU A 103 -2.10 -10.83 18.61
C GLU A 103 -1.55 -10.69 20.03
N ILE A 104 -1.93 -11.64 20.90
CA ILE A 104 -1.49 -11.64 22.29
C ILE A 104 0.04 -11.77 22.31
N ASN A 105 0.70 -10.77 22.93
CA ASN A 105 2.16 -10.63 23.07
C ASN A 105 2.99 -10.27 21.83
N GLU A 106 2.37 -10.07 20.64
CA GLU A 106 3.14 -9.81 19.41
C GLU A 106 3.04 -8.37 18.85
N GLY A 107 2.26 -7.52 19.51
CA GLY A 107 2.07 -6.14 19.06
C GLY A 107 1.03 -6.00 17.94
N MET A 108 0.85 -4.77 17.48
CA MET A 108 -0.14 -4.41 16.48
C MET A 108 0.53 -4.19 15.13
N ILE A 109 0.00 -4.81 14.07
CA ILE A 109 0.35 -4.52 12.68
C ILE A 109 -0.80 -3.75 12.07
N ARG A 110 -0.48 -2.72 11.30
CA ARG A 110 -1.45 -1.92 10.54
C ARG A 110 -1.22 -2.13 9.06
N PHE A 111 -2.32 -2.27 8.34
CA PHE A 111 -2.33 -2.40 6.89
C PHE A 111 -2.93 -1.14 6.28
N ASP A 112 -2.43 -0.75 5.12
CA ASP A 112 -2.85 0.50 4.50
C ASP A 112 -4.21 0.42 3.85
N ILE A 113 -4.44 -0.58 3.01
CA ILE A 113 -5.71 -0.82 2.33
C ILE A 113 -6.02 -2.31 2.42
N ILE A 114 -7.21 -2.65 2.92
CA ILE A 114 -7.69 -4.03 3.01
C ILE A 114 -9.04 -4.14 2.33
N PHE A 115 -9.23 -5.16 1.52
CA PHE A 115 -10.50 -5.50 0.92
C PHE A 115 -10.57 -6.98 0.59
N TYR A 116 -11.77 -7.47 0.31
CA TYR A 116 -12.01 -8.82 -0.20
C TYR A 116 -12.35 -8.78 -1.68
N VAL A 117 -11.91 -9.80 -2.38
CA VAL A 117 -12.22 -10.00 -3.79
C VAL A 117 -12.85 -11.37 -3.96
N ARG A 118 -13.92 -11.44 -4.72
CA ARG A 118 -14.56 -12.71 -5.08
C ARG A 118 -13.80 -13.34 -6.24
N MET A 119 -13.18 -14.48 -5.97
CA MET A 119 -12.51 -15.32 -6.96
C MET A 119 -13.31 -16.60 -7.21
N LYS A 120 -12.88 -17.42 -8.15
CA LYS A 120 -13.59 -18.68 -8.51
C LYS A 120 -13.68 -19.65 -7.33
N ASP A 121 -12.65 -19.68 -6.48
CA ASP A 121 -12.54 -20.50 -5.29
C ASP A 121 -13.13 -19.88 -4.03
N GLY A 122 -13.72 -18.70 -4.14
CA GLY A 122 -14.36 -17.98 -3.03
C GLY A 122 -13.78 -16.60 -2.74
N LEU A 123 -13.94 -16.12 -1.50
CA LEU A 123 -13.42 -14.82 -1.08
C LEU A 123 -11.94 -14.90 -0.77
N THR A 124 -11.17 -14.01 -1.40
CA THR A 124 -9.74 -13.84 -1.16
C THR A 124 -9.48 -12.51 -0.49
N GLN A 125 -8.66 -12.48 0.53
CA GLN A 125 -8.25 -11.25 1.21
C GLN A 125 -7.07 -10.60 0.49
N ILE A 126 -7.27 -9.38 0.02
CA ILE A 126 -6.23 -8.58 -0.62
C ILE A 126 -5.82 -7.46 0.31
N ILE A 127 -4.52 -7.28 0.47
CA ILE A 127 -3.93 -6.22 1.27
C ILE A 127 -2.96 -5.46 0.39
N ILE A 128 -3.11 -4.14 0.37
CA ILE A 128 -2.19 -3.26 -0.35
C ILE A 128 -1.46 -2.41 0.67
N ASN A 129 -0.14 -2.48 0.64
CA ASN A 129 0.74 -1.60 1.39
C ASN A 129 1.42 -0.62 0.44
N VAL A 130 1.37 0.66 0.77
CA VAL A 130 2.04 1.71 0.01
C VAL A 130 3.28 2.15 0.78
N GLU A 131 4.46 1.83 0.25
CA GLU A 131 5.72 2.33 0.80
C GLU A 131 6.16 3.56 0.01
N ALA A 132 5.82 4.75 0.51
CA ALA A 132 6.17 6.04 -0.10
C ALA A 132 7.63 6.48 0.19
N GLN A 133 8.49 5.59 0.66
CA GLN A 133 9.85 5.93 1.06
C GLN A 133 10.73 6.33 -0.14
N LYS A 134 11.51 7.40 0.04
CA LYS A 134 12.41 7.94 -0.99
C LYS A 134 13.57 6.99 -1.35
N GLU A 135 13.87 6.00 -0.50
CA GLU A 135 14.92 5.00 -0.66
C GLU A 135 14.51 3.69 0.01
N GLU A 136 15.09 2.57 -0.45
CA GLU A 136 14.90 1.27 0.21
C GLU A 136 15.26 1.40 1.72
N PRO A 137 14.41 0.89 2.65
CA PRO A 137 14.64 1.06 4.08
C PRO A 137 15.96 0.47 4.52
N ARG A 138 16.81 1.26 5.20
CA ARG A 138 18.12 0.79 5.70
C ARG A 138 18.00 -0.17 6.88
N LYS A 139 16.90 -0.09 7.65
CA LYS A 139 16.71 -0.85 8.89
C LYS A 139 16.18 -2.27 8.67
N TYR A 140 15.52 -2.54 7.56
CA TYR A 140 14.92 -3.83 7.26
C TYR A 140 14.83 -4.04 5.74
N LYS A 141 14.66 -5.30 5.33
CA LYS A 141 14.41 -5.69 3.95
C LYS A 141 12.89 -5.73 3.71
N ILE A 142 12.40 -5.07 2.65
CA ILE A 142 10.96 -5.04 2.31
C ILE A 142 10.40 -6.46 2.20
N VAL A 143 11.11 -7.36 1.53
CA VAL A 143 10.68 -8.77 1.39
C VAL A 143 10.46 -9.43 2.75
N ASN A 144 11.39 -9.24 3.70
CA ASN A 144 11.26 -9.85 5.04
C ASN A 144 10.04 -9.28 5.80
N ARG A 145 9.79 -7.97 5.66
CA ARG A 145 8.62 -7.33 6.24
C ARG A 145 7.32 -7.85 5.60
N ALA A 146 7.30 -7.98 4.28
CA ALA A 146 6.14 -8.51 3.54
C ALA A 146 5.82 -9.96 3.94
N ILE A 147 6.85 -10.81 4.08
CA ILE A 147 6.68 -12.19 4.57
C ILE A 147 6.10 -12.19 5.99
N PHE A 148 6.64 -11.38 6.89
CA PHE A 148 6.12 -11.29 8.25
C PHE A 148 4.66 -10.85 8.28
N TYR A 149 4.29 -9.85 7.49
CA TYR A 149 2.93 -9.32 7.42
C TYR A 149 1.95 -10.35 6.87
N ILE A 150 2.28 -11.02 5.77
CA ILE A 150 1.37 -12.00 5.18
C ILE A 150 1.17 -13.22 6.09
N CYS A 151 2.23 -13.69 6.79
CA CYS A 151 2.11 -14.75 7.78
C CYS A 151 1.16 -14.37 8.92
N ARG A 152 1.20 -13.12 9.38
CA ARG A 152 0.26 -12.62 10.39
C ARG A 152 -1.19 -12.66 9.93
N ILE A 153 -1.43 -12.29 8.67
CA ILE A 153 -2.78 -12.32 8.10
C ILE A 153 -3.29 -13.75 8.00
N VAL A 154 -2.48 -14.66 7.46
CA VAL A 154 -2.84 -16.08 7.37
C VAL A 154 -3.13 -16.65 8.75
N SER A 155 -2.28 -16.39 9.75
CA SER A 155 -2.48 -16.80 11.13
C SER A 155 -3.76 -16.24 11.75
N SER A 156 -4.09 -14.99 11.46
CA SER A 156 -5.27 -14.30 12.02
C SER A 156 -6.62 -14.81 11.49
N GLN A 157 -6.62 -15.65 10.46
CA GLN A 157 -7.83 -16.28 9.93
C GLN A 157 -8.41 -17.31 10.91
N LYS A 158 -7.56 -17.90 11.78
CA LYS A 158 -8.01 -18.85 12.79
C LYS A 158 -8.95 -18.17 13.80
N GLY A 159 -10.14 -18.75 13.97
CA GLY A 159 -11.20 -18.21 14.83
C GLY A 159 -12.07 -17.14 14.16
N ARG A 160 -11.70 -16.69 12.94
CA ARG A 160 -12.48 -15.78 12.12
C ARG A 160 -13.00 -16.47 10.85
N ASP A 161 -12.11 -17.00 10.02
CA ASP A 161 -12.44 -17.63 8.74
C ASP A 161 -12.53 -19.14 8.84
N PHE A 162 -11.79 -19.76 9.74
CA PHE A 162 -11.88 -21.18 10.08
C PHE A 162 -11.74 -21.43 11.59
N VAL A 163 -12.25 -22.56 12.06
CA VAL A 163 -12.25 -22.95 13.47
C VAL A 163 -11.63 -24.35 13.65
N ASN A 164 -11.21 -24.68 14.87
CA ASN A 164 -10.63 -25.98 15.20
C ASN A 164 -9.42 -26.36 14.30
N SER A 165 -9.53 -27.44 13.56
CA SER A 165 -8.50 -27.98 12.65
C SER A 165 -8.94 -27.95 11.19
N GLU A 166 -9.90 -27.12 10.84
CA GLU A 166 -10.44 -26.97 9.47
C GLU A 166 -9.51 -26.07 8.64
N TYR A 167 -8.24 -26.49 8.53
CA TYR A 167 -7.20 -25.72 7.83
C TYR A 167 -7.45 -25.59 6.31
N ASP A 168 -8.28 -26.47 5.73
CA ASP A 168 -8.65 -26.41 4.32
C ASP A 168 -9.58 -25.24 4.01
N ASP A 169 -10.18 -24.61 5.05
CA ASP A 169 -11.00 -23.41 4.92
C ASP A 169 -10.19 -22.10 4.92
N MET A 170 -8.87 -22.19 5.04
CA MET A 170 -8.00 -21.02 4.92
C MET A 170 -8.19 -20.36 3.56
N LYS A 171 -8.33 -19.03 3.58
CA LYS A 171 -8.46 -18.22 2.39
C LYS A 171 -7.11 -17.78 1.88
N ARG A 172 -6.97 -17.73 0.57
CA ARG A 172 -5.82 -17.17 -0.12
C ARG A 172 -5.63 -15.71 0.27
N VAL A 173 -4.38 -15.30 0.43
CA VAL A 173 -4.00 -13.93 0.79
C VAL A 173 -3.02 -13.39 -0.24
N TYR A 174 -3.31 -12.19 -0.74
CA TYR A 174 -2.37 -11.40 -1.51
C TYR A 174 -1.91 -10.20 -0.68
N SER A 175 -0.62 -10.00 -0.58
CA SER A 175 0.00 -8.81 0.03
C SER A 175 0.75 -8.05 -1.07
N ILE A 176 0.19 -6.91 -1.49
CA ILE A 176 0.70 -6.11 -2.61
C ILE A 176 1.43 -4.89 -2.06
N TRP A 177 2.71 -4.74 -2.40
CA TRP A 177 3.59 -3.68 -1.96
C TRP A 177 3.90 -2.73 -3.11
N ILE A 178 3.60 -1.45 -2.95
CA ILE A 178 3.91 -0.40 -3.93
C ILE A 178 5.05 0.42 -3.37
N CYS A 179 6.25 0.23 -3.94
CA CYS A 179 7.48 0.85 -3.49
C CYS A 179 7.88 1.97 -4.44
N MET A 180 7.87 3.22 -3.96
CA MET A 180 8.18 4.41 -4.76
C MET A 180 9.66 4.75 -4.76
N ASN A 181 10.05 5.60 -5.72
CA ASN A 181 11.42 6.10 -5.88
C ASN A 181 12.49 5.02 -6.03
N MET A 182 12.11 3.90 -6.64
CA MET A 182 13.03 2.83 -6.97
C MET A 182 13.97 3.24 -8.12
N LYS A 183 15.06 2.50 -8.31
CA LYS A 183 16.02 2.75 -9.41
C LYS A 183 15.42 2.45 -10.77
N GLU A 184 14.52 1.45 -10.83
CA GLU A 184 13.86 0.97 -12.05
C GLU A 184 12.43 0.52 -11.73
N HIS A 185 11.58 0.48 -12.77
CA HIS A 185 10.26 -0.13 -12.68
C HIS A 185 10.41 -1.65 -12.59
N SER A 186 9.72 -2.27 -11.66
CA SER A 186 9.80 -3.71 -11.45
C SER A 186 8.49 -4.28 -10.93
N LEU A 187 8.22 -5.54 -11.26
CA LEU A 187 7.11 -6.32 -10.73
C LEU A 187 7.62 -7.69 -10.36
N SER A 188 7.44 -8.08 -9.10
CA SER A 188 7.88 -9.39 -8.58
C SER A 188 6.75 -10.08 -7.87
N HIS A 189 6.61 -11.38 -8.12
CA HIS A 189 5.69 -12.27 -7.42
C HIS A 189 6.48 -13.29 -6.58
N ILE A 190 6.21 -13.36 -5.30
CA ILE A 190 6.81 -14.29 -4.35
C ILE A 190 5.69 -15.17 -3.80
N HIS A 191 5.82 -16.49 -3.98
CA HIS A 191 4.83 -17.50 -3.58
C HIS A 191 5.52 -18.78 -3.11
N LEU A 192 4.74 -19.75 -2.60
CA LEU A 192 5.24 -21.03 -2.18
C LEU A 192 5.34 -21.98 -3.38
N GLU A 193 6.40 -22.79 -3.43
CA GLU A 193 6.62 -23.82 -4.43
C GLU A 193 7.04 -25.12 -3.77
N GLU A 194 6.50 -26.26 -4.22
CA GLU A 194 6.95 -27.59 -3.79
C GLU A 194 8.10 -28.08 -4.66
N GLN A 195 9.23 -28.36 -4.03
CA GLN A 195 10.34 -29.06 -4.68
C GLN A 195 10.43 -30.51 -4.17
N GLN A 196 10.20 -31.46 -5.06
CA GLN A 196 10.39 -32.90 -4.72
C GLN A 196 11.87 -33.25 -4.69
N ILE A 197 12.36 -33.62 -3.52
CA ILE A 197 13.77 -34.00 -3.31
C ILE A 197 13.96 -35.51 -3.45
N ILE A 198 13.03 -36.33 -2.93
CA ILE A 198 13.06 -37.80 -2.99
C ILE A 198 11.65 -38.32 -3.26
N GLY A 199 11.52 -39.21 -4.22
CA GLY A 199 10.26 -39.86 -4.56
C GLY A 199 9.35 -38.96 -5.41
N SER A 200 8.09 -39.39 -5.57
CA SER A 200 7.11 -38.71 -6.42
C SER A 200 5.75 -38.50 -5.73
N HIS A 201 5.70 -38.59 -4.40
CA HIS A 201 4.47 -38.37 -3.64
C HIS A 201 4.06 -36.89 -3.75
N LYS A 202 2.81 -36.64 -4.16
CA LYS A 202 2.22 -35.33 -4.19
C LYS A 202 1.38 -35.12 -2.94
N TRP A 203 1.81 -34.19 -2.09
CA TRP A 203 1.04 -33.78 -0.94
C TRP A 203 -0.22 -33.00 -1.38
N LYS A 204 -1.36 -33.30 -0.73
CA LYS A 204 -2.58 -32.57 -0.95
C LYS A 204 -2.52 -31.26 -0.16
N GLY A 205 -2.98 -30.19 -0.75
CA GLY A 205 -3.04 -28.86 -0.13
C GLY A 205 -2.99 -27.77 -1.20
N ASP A 206 -3.23 -26.55 -0.79
CA ASP A 206 -3.15 -25.35 -1.64
C ASP A 206 -1.85 -24.60 -1.29
N LEU A 207 -0.91 -24.56 -2.23
CA LEU A 207 0.33 -23.78 -2.09
C LEU A 207 0.12 -22.32 -2.46
N ASP A 208 -1.01 -21.97 -3.07
CA ASP A 208 -1.34 -20.63 -3.50
C ASP A 208 -2.04 -19.79 -2.40
N LEU A 209 -1.97 -20.24 -1.16
CA LEU A 209 -2.55 -19.49 -0.02
C LEU A 209 -1.80 -18.21 0.31
N LEU A 210 -0.53 -18.08 -0.09
CA LEU A 210 0.35 -17.00 0.31
C LEU A 210 1.03 -16.38 -0.91
N ASN A 211 0.64 -15.14 -1.24
CA ASN A 211 1.11 -14.43 -2.41
C ASN A 211 1.60 -13.01 -2.03
N ILE A 212 2.85 -12.69 -2.33
CA ILE A 212 3.42 -11.36 -2.14
C ILE A 212 3.76 -10.78 -3.51
N ILE A 213 3.19 -9.63 -3.82
CA ILE A 213 3.49 -8.87 -5.03
C ILE A 213 4.26 -7.61 -4.64
N ILE A 214 5.39 -7.37 -5.28
CA ILE A 214 6.18 -6.15 -5.06
C ILE A 214 6.25 -5.38 -6.36
N ILE A 215 5.73 -4.16 -6.36
CA ILE A 215 5.69 -3.23 -7.48
C ILE A 215 6.68 -2.11 -7.18
N GLY A 216 7.78 -2.06 -7.92
CA GLY A 216 8.76 -0.99 -7.83
C GLY A 216 8.46 0.11 -8.84
N ILE A 217 8.31 1.35 -8.38
CA ILE A 217 8.03 2.52 -9.20
C ILE A 217 9.24 3.44 -9.21
N ALA A 218 9.84 3.64 -10.40
CA ALA A 218 10.91 4.60 -10.60
C ALA A 218 10.36 6.04 -10.67
N LYS A 219 11.24 7.03 -10.62
CA LYS A 219 10.83 8.45 -10.65
C LYS A 219 10.28 8.90 -12.01
N ASN A 220 10.78 8.31 -13.09
CA ASN A 220 10.34 8.65 -14.44
C ASN A 220 8.99 8.00 -14.76
N LEU A 221 8.16 8.71 -15.52
CA LEU A 221 6.97 8.12 -16.10
C LEU A 221 7.42 7.17 -17.22
N PRO A 222 7.10 5.86 -17.18
CA PRO A 222 7.50 4.93 -18.24
C PRO A 222 6.77 5.22 -19.55
N GLU A 223 7.36 4.80 -20.67
CA GLU A 223 6.71 4.87 -21.97
C GLU A 223 5.45 4.01 -22.01
N LYS A 224 4.56 4.33 -22.95
CA LYS A 224 3.28 3.62 -23.13
C LYS A 224 3.52 2.27 -23.81
N GLU A 225 3.92 1.28 -23.02
CA GLU A 225 4.10 -0.10 -23.44
C GLU A 225 3.25 -1.02 -22.55
N GLU A 226 2.70 -2.09 -23.11
CA GLU A 226 1.83 -3.05 -22.40
C GLU A 226 2.47 -3.57 -21.10
N LYS A 227 3.77 -3.92 -21.14
CA LYS A 227 4.51 -4.42 -19.96
C LYS A 227 4.62 -3.41 -18.81
N TYR A 228 4.43 -2.12 -19.10
CA TYR A 228 4.50 -1.03 -18.13
C TYR A 228 3.15 -0.37 -17.85
N GLU A 229 2.05 -0.95 -18.31
CA GLU A 229 0.72 -0.37 -18.15
C GLU A 229 0.42 0.01 -16.68
N LEU A 230 0.55 -0.95 -15.77
CA LEU A 230 0.35 -0.68 -14.34
C LEU A 230 1.34 0.37 -13.79
N HIS A 231 2.61 0.27 -14.16
CA HIS A 231 3.64 1.19 -13.68
C HIS A 231 3.36 2.62 -14.17
N ARG A 232 2.91 2.78 -15.42
CA ARG A 232 2.57 4.07 -15.97
C ARG A 232 1.39 4.72 -15.24
N LEU A 233 0.33 3.95 -14.98
CA LEU A 233 -0.81 4.42 -14.20
C LEU A 233 -0.38 4.83 -12.78
N LEU A 234 0.29 3.96 -12.05
CA LEU A 234 0.73 4.24 -10.69
C LEU A 234 1.75 5.36 -10.63
N SER A 235 2.68 5.44 -11.60
CA SER A 235 3.63 6.55 -11.70
C SER A 235 2.91 7.88 -11.93
N ALA A 236 1.91 7.93 -12.80
CA ALA A 236 1.12 9.14 -13.03
C ALA A 236 0.36 9.55 -11.76
N LEU A 237 -0.34 8.62 -11.11
CA LEU A 237 -1.12 8.89 -9.91
C LEU A 237 -0.25 9.41 -8.76
N LEU A 238 0.88 8.75 -8.50
CA LEU A 238 1.75 9.00 -7.34
C LEU A 238 2.88 10.00 -7.62
N SER A 239 3.01 10.50 -8.86
CA SER A 239 4.01 11.51 -9.20
C SER A 239 3.81 12.79 -8.40
N SER A 240 4.90 13.37 -7.91
CA SER A 240 4.94 14.74 -7.39
C SER A 240 5.17 15.80 -8.47
N ASP A 241 5.52 15.39 -9.69
CA ASP A 241 6.01 16.28 -10.75
C ASP A 241 4.98 16.56 -11.84
N LEU A 242 3.94 15.71 -11.96
CA LEU A 242 2.85 15.90 -12.91
C LEU A 242 1.78 16.84 -12.35
N GLU A 243 1.31 17.74 -13.21
CA GLU A 243 0.19 18.63 -12.89
C GLU A 243 -1.14 17.84 -12.84
N VAL A 244 -2.17 18.45 -12.24
CA VAL A 244 -3.50 17.83 -12.06
C VAL A 244 -4.08 17.40 -13.40
N GLU A 245 -4.06 18.29 -14.38
CA GLU A 245 -4.63 18.08 -15.71
C GLU A 245 -3.94 16.92 -16.44
N ASP A 246 -2.62 16.83 -16.37
CA ASP A 246 -1.86 15.72 -17.00
C ASP A 246 -2.22 14.37 -16.38
N LYS A 247 -2.38 14.30 -15.06
CA LYS A 247 -2.81 13.07 -14.37
C LYS A 247 -4.22 12.66 -14.77
N LEU A 248 -5.14 13.62 -14.79
CA LEU A 248 -6.52 13.37 -15.19
C LEU A 248 -6.61 12.95 -16.66
N ASP A 249 -5.83 13.58 -17.52
CA ASP A 249 -5.75 13.23 -18.95
C ASP A 249 -5.22 11.80 -19.16
N ILE A 250 -4.19 11.40 -18.43
CA ILE A 250 -3.67 10.02 -18.46
C ILE A 250 -4.77 9.05 -18.00
N MET A 251 -5.40 9.31 -16.86
CA MET A 251 -6.46 8.43 -16.33
C MET A 251 -7.62 8.26 -17.31
N GLU A 252 -8.11 9.36 -17.89
CA GLU A 252 -9.28 9.35 -18.75
C GLU A 252 -8.97 8.82 -20.15
N LYS A 253 -7.90 9.34 -20.79
CA LYS A 253 -7.60 9.08 -22.20
C LYS A 253 -6.81 7.79 -22.44
N GLU A 254 -5.97 7.39 -21.50
CA GLU A 254 -5.15 6.19 -21.66
C GLU A 254 -5.77 4.97 -20.99
N TYR A 255 -6.45 5.16 -19.84
CA TYR A 255 -7.02 4.07 -19.04
C TYR A 255 -8.55 4.05 -19.02
N ASP A 256 -9.21 4.98 -19.70
CA ASP A 256 -10.69 5.04 -19.73
C ASP A 256 -11.32 4.98 -18.32
N ILE A 257 -10.63 5.58 -17.33
CA ILE A 257 -11.09 5.65 -15.94
C ILE A 257 -12.14 6.75 -15.82
N PRO A 258 -13.36 6.44 -15.35
CA PRO A 258 -14.39 7.45 -15.12
C PRO A 258 -13.92 8.44 -14.05
N LEU A 259 -13.79 9.70 -14.46
CA LEU A 259 -13.34 10.76 -13.54
C LEU A 259 -14.53 11.32 -12.74
N GLU A 260 -15.00 10.54 -11.77
CA GLU A 260 -16.02 10.98 -10.82
C GLU A 260 -15.49 12.10 -9.91
N ASN A 261 -16.40 12.85 -9.28
CA ASN A 261 -16.05 14.01 -8.46
C ASN A 261 -15.04 13.65 -7.35
N ASP A 262 -15.16 12.46 -6.74
CA ASP A 262 -14.30 12.02 -5.65
C ASP A 262 -12.87 11.74 -6.14
N ILE A 263 -12.72 11.05 -7.27
CA ILE A 263 -11.41 10.81 -7.89
C ILE A 263 -10.74 12.13 -8.26
N ARG A 264 -11.47 13.05 -8.93
CA ARG A 264 -10.94 14.37 -9.28
C ARG A 264 -10.49 15.17 -8.05
N LYS A 265 -11.26 15.08 -6.98
CA LYS A 265 -10.94 15.73 -5.71
C LYS A 265 -9.67 15.14 -5.11
N ASP A 266 -9.55 13.82 -5.03
CA ASP A 266 -8.42 13.15 -4.43
C ASP A 266 -7.12 13.38 -5.22
N VAL A 267 -7.19 13.40 -6.57
CA VAL A 267 -6.06 13.78 -7.43
C VAL A 267 -5.62 15.22 -7.16
N LYS A 268 -6.57 16.18 -7.06
CA LYS A 268 -6.24 17.58 -6.75
C LYS A 268 -5.61 17.73 -5.37
N GLU A 269 -6.16 17.06 -4.35
CA GLU A 269 -5.62 17.11 -2.99
C GLU A 269 -4.18 16.56 -2.93
N MET A 270 -3.91 15.47 -3.65
CA MET A 270 -2.57 14.89 -3.77
C MET A 270 -1.57 15.84 -4.46
N CYS A 271 -1.97 16.46 -5.58
CA CYS A 271 -1.12 17.41 -6.30
C CYS A 271 -0.81 18.66 -5.48
N ASN A 272 -1.81 19.26 -4.84
CA ASN A 272 -1.63 20.44 -4.00
C ASN A 272 -0.63 20.18 -2.87
N LEU A 273 -0.72 19.00 -2.23
CA LEU A 273 0.21 18.61 -1.18
C LEU A 273 1.62 18.42 -1.73
N SER A 274 1.76 17.74 -2.89
CA SER A 274 3.05 17.53 -3.55
C SER A 274 3.71 18.85 -3.96
N GLN A 275 2.94 19.81 -4.47
CA GLN A 275 3.41 21.14 -4.81
C GLN A 275 3.92 21.88 -3.58
N GLY A 276 3.16 21.90 -2.49
CA GLY A 276 3.57 22.53 -1.24
C GLY A 276 4.85 21.93 -0.65
N ILE A 277 5.04 20.61 -0.76
CA ILE A 277 6.28 19.93 -0.35
C ILE A 277 7.47 20.38 -1.20
N ARG A 278 7.28 20.52 -2.53
CA ARG A 278 8.34 20.98 -3.45
C ARG A 278 8.74 22.45 -3.20
N GLU A 279 7.78 23.33 -3.05
CA GLU A 279 8.01 24.77 -2.80
C GLU A 279 8.84 24.96 -1.53
N GLU A 280 8.48 24.30 -0.44
CA GLU A 280 9.26 24.37 0.80
C GLU A 280 10.67 23.78 0.67
N ALA A 281 10.81 22.64 -0.02
CA ALA A 281 12.13 22.04 -0.25
C ALA A 281 13.03 22.96 -1.10
N PHE A 282 12.44 23.70 -2.05
CA PHE A 282 13.14 24.69 -2.87
C PHE A 282 13.59 25.90 -2.04
N GLU A 283 12.68 26.45 -1.21
CA GLU A 283 13.00 27.56 -0.30
C GLU A 283 14.11 27.17 0.70
N GLU A 284 14.01 25.99 1.30
CA GLU A 284 15.05 25.48 2.19
C GLU A 284 16.39 25.29 1.48
N GLY A 285 16.38 24.79 0.24
CA GLY A 285 17.58 24.64 -0.58
C GLY A 285 18.24 26.00 -0.88
N GLN A 286 17.45 27.03 -1.17
CA GLN A 286 17.94 28.38 -1.37
C GLN A 286 18.56 28.98 -0.09
N GLU A 287 17.87 28.83 1.05
CA GLU A 287 18.42 29.32 2.34
C GLU A 287 19.74 28.64 2.70
N TYR A 288 19.79 27.32 2.51
CA TYR A 288 21.01 26.56 2.76
C TYR A 288 22.17 27.01 1.87
N GLY A 289 21.93 27.13 0.58
CA GLY A 289 22.92 27.61 -0.38
C GLY A 289 23.40 29.04 -0.08
N TYR A 290 22.51 29.92 0.36
CA TYR A 290 22.85 31.29 0.76
C TYR A 290 23.74 31.31 2.02
N ARG A 291 23.42 30.50 3.04
CA ARG A 291 24.23 30.36 4.27
C ARG A 291 25.63 29.81 3.97
N GLU A 292 25.72 28.73 3.21
CA GLU A 292 27.03 28.16 2.80
C GLU A 292 27.87 29.16 2.02
N GLY A 293 27.25 29.92 1.11
CA GLY A 293 27.91 30.94 0.32
C GLY A 293 28.44 32.08 1.21
N GLN A 294 27.69 32.49 2.24
CA GLN A 294 28.15 33.48 3.22
C GLN A 294 29.30 32.96 4.10
N GLU A 295 29.22 31.71 4.56
CA GLU A 295 30.31 31.11 5.37
C GLU A 295 31.60 30.95 4.57
N LYS A 296 31.54 30.52 3.32
CA LYS A 296 32.69 30.43 2.42
C LYS A 296 33.32 31.81 2.18
N ARG A 297 32.51 32.87 1.97
CA ARG A 297 33.00 34.25 1.83
C ARG A 297 33.68 34.79 3.12
N ARG A 298 33.20 34.40 4.30
CA ARG A 298 33.83 34.77 5.58
C ARG A 298 35.17 34.07 5.77
N LYS A 299 35.29 32.79 5.40
CA LYS A 299 36.52 32.00 5.52
C LYS A 299 37.61 32.41 4.52
N THR A 300 37.27 33.05 3.39
CA THR A 300 38.23 33.56 2.40
C THR A 300 38.67 34.99 2.67
N LYS A 301 38.12 35.68 3.69
CA LYS A 301 38.51 37.04 4.07
C LYS A 301 39.41 37.09 5.34
N ASN A 302 39.65 35.96 5.98
CA ASN A 302 40.60 35.76 7.05
C ASN A 302 41.80 34.95 6.53
#